data_ab561bd8ca60f06a246e2a11dddf3815
#
_entry.id   ab561bd8ca60f06a246e2a11dddf3815
#
_cell.length_a   1.000
_cell.length_b   1.000
_cell.length_c   1.000
_cell.angle_alpha   90.00
_cell.angle_beta   90.00
_cell.angle_gamma   90.00
#
_symmetry.space_group_name_H-M   'P 1'
#
loop_
_entity.id
_entity.type
_entity.pdbx_description
1 polymer ?
#
loop_
_entity_poly.entity_id
_entity_poly.type
_entity_poly.pdbx_seq_one_letter_code
_entity_poly.pdbx_strand_id
1 'polypeptide(L)'
;MLTENDYAKWLFNTPGLGSKGVFGLLDKGYSCEEIYKCPDKELRTLLTAKKANALIRHRQNWNFELERKKLEEKKIRFVSFFDPDYPKKLKDIPDPPFGLYVKGKLPDENKPSVAIIGARMCSDYGRFMAREFGRNLSLAGVQIISGMARGIDGISQKAAIDAGGSSFGILGCGVNICYPDENRDVYDVICNEGGLISEYYPDMLPMSGLFPQRNRIISGLADILLVVEARQKSGTQITVDQALEQGKEVLAIPGRTTDRLSDGCNYLISQGAGVALSTQDVLDRLWGHHGTLTKEKGEERKNNEEYQDTKEEYPDDFEEEPKRSLEEEIADMIDIIPISTSQIMEKLHQKEIDISIPMLMSNLMELTFKGEIIQDGVYYRKRFL
;
A
#
# COMPACT_ATOMS: atom_id res chain seq x y z
N MET A 1 27.73 -20.55 -17.67
CA MET A 1 26.62 -21.04 -18.53
C MET A 1 25.46 -20.07 -18.35
N LEU A 2 24.80 -19.66 -19.44
CA LEU A 2 23.61 -18.79 -19.33
C LEU A 2 22.42 -19.61 -18.82
N THR A 3 21.57 -18.99 -18.01
CA THR A 3 20.35 -19.59 -17.46
C THR A 3 19.12 -19.14 -18.25
N GLU A 4 18.00 -19.82 -18.12
CA GLU A 4 16.73 -19.39 -18.72
C GLU A 4 16.35 -17.98 -18.26
N ASN A 5 16.65 -17.61 -17.02
CA ASN A 5 16.41 -16.26 -16.50
C ASN A 5 17.28 -15.19 -17.19
N ASP A 6 18.47 -15.53 -17.65
CA ASP A 6 19.31 -14.61 -18.45
C ASP A 6 18.66 -14.33 -19.82
N TYR A 7 18.18 -15.40 -20.50
CA TYR A 7 17.45 -15.26 -21.76
C TYR A 7 16.11 -14.53 -21.59
N ALA A 8 15.40 -14.81 -20.51
CA ALA A 8 14.16 -14.12 -20.15
C ALA A 8 14.39 -12.62 -19.96
N LYS A 9 15.45 -12.24 -19.23
CA LYS A 9 15.86 -10.85 -19.03
C LYS A 9 16.19 -10.16 -20.35
N TRP A 10 16.97 -10.82 -21.22
CA TRP A 10 17.28 -10.30 -22.54
C TRP A 10 16.01 -10.04 -23.36
N LEU A 11 15.13 -11.04 -23.46
CA LEU A 11 13.90 -10.95 -24.24
C LEU A 11 12.98 -9.85 -23.76
N PHE A 12 12.77 -9.78 -22.43
CA PHE A 12 11.93 -8.76 -21.78
C PHE A 12 12.41 -7.33 -22.04
N ASN A 13 13.73 -7.12 -22.10
CA ASN A 13 14.31 -5.79 -22.36
C ASN A 13 14.38 -5.43 -23.85
N THR A 14 13.82 -6.25 -24.73
CA THR A 14 13.75 -5.92 -26.14
C THR A 14 12.85 -4.68 -26.38
N PRO A 15 13.38 -3.60 -26.96
CA PRO A 15 12.62 -2.37 -27.15
C PRO A 15 11.30 -2.59 -27.92
N GLY A 16 10.19 -2.16 -27.32
CA GLY A 16 8.86 -2.23 -27.94
C GLY A 16 8.21 -3.63 -27.94
N LEU A 17 8.80 -4.62 -27.26
CA LEU A 17 8.19 -5.94 -27.11
C LEU A 17 7.20 -5.96 -25.95
N GLY A 18 7.64 -5.61 -24.73
CA GLY A 18 6.84 -5.61 -23.51
C GLY A 18 6.34 -7.00 -23.09
N SER A 19 5.74 -7.11 -21.91
CA SER A 19 5.25 -8.39 -21.37
C SER A 19 4.31 -9.12 -22.34
N LYS A 20 3.32 -8.44 -22.90
CA LYS A 20 2.39 -9.04 -23.88
C LYS A 20 3.08 -9.58 -25.13
N GLY A 21 4.12 -8.89 -25.60
CA GLY A 21 4.89 -9.34 -26.77
C GLY A 21 5.74 -10.56 -26.45
N VAL A 22 6.28 -10.64 -25.26
CA VAL A 22 7.02 -11.83 -24.76
C VAL A 22 6.09 -13.01 -24.65
N PHE A 23 4.96 -12.89 -23.92
CA PHE A 23 3.98 -13.98 -23.81
C PHE A 23 3.48 -14.45 -25.18
N GLY A 24 3.21 -13.53 -26.12
CA GLY A 24 2.78 -13.91 -27.48
C GLY A 24 3.82 -14.69 -28.29
N LEU A 25 5.11 -14.66 -27.93
CA LEU A 25 6.13 -15.56 -28.48
C LEU A 25 6.15 -16.92 -27.77
N LEU A 26 6.02 -16.91 -26.43
CA LEU A 26 5.99 -18.12 -25.63
C LEU A 26 4.75 -18.99 -25.94
N ASP A 27 3.60 -18.37 -26.19
CA ASP A 27 2.35 -19.03 -26.57
C ASP A 27 2.47 -19.79 -27.92
N LYS A 28 3.47 -19.42 -28.75
CA LYS A 28 3.80 -20.16 -29.97
C LYS A 28 4.69 -21.39 -29.73
N GLY A 29 5.02 -21.68 -28.49
CA GLY A 29 5.78 -22.85 -28.07
C GLY A 29 7.30 -22.65 -28.02
N TYR A 30 7.80 -21.40 -28.10
CA TYR A 30 9.24 -21.13 -27.99
C TYR A 30 9.62 -20.78 -26.55
N SER A 31 10.74 -21.33 -26.07
CA SER A 31 11.42 -20.85 -24.87
C SER A 31 12.19 -19.56 -25.14
N CYS A 32 12.60 -18.83 -24.08
CA CYS A 32 13.42 -17.63 -24.23
C CYS A 32 14.77 -17.92 -24.89
N GLU A 33 15.38 -19.08 -24.58
CA GLU A 33 16.62 -19.53 -25.21
C GLU A 33 16.44 -19.83 -26.68
N GLU A 34 15.36 -20.53 -27.08
CA GLU A 34 15.07 -20.82 -28.48
C GLU A 34 14.83 -19.55 -29.28
N ILE A 35 14.12 -18.56 -28.72
CA ILE A 35 13.95 -17.24 -29.37
C ILE A 35 15.29 -16.54 -29.56
N TYR A 36 16.21 -16.65 -28.57
CA TYR A 36 17.55 -16.08 -28.70
C TYR A 36 18.35 -16.73 -29.85
N LYS A 37 18.25 -18.04 -29.99
CA LYS A 37 18.94 -18.83 -31.04
C LYS A 37 18.23 -18.84 -32.39
N CYS A 38 17.00 -18.36 -32.45
CA CYS A 38 16.15 -18.39 -33.64
C CYS A 38 16.77 -17.60 -34.79
N PRO A 39 16.78 -18.14 -36.03
CA PRO A 39 17.28 -17.41 -37.20
C PRO A 39 16.48 -16.15 -37.47
N ASP A 40 17.17 -15.10 -37.98
CA ASP A 40 16.54 -13.80 -38.27
C ASP A 40 15.34 -13.91 -39.22
N LYS A 41 15.43 -14.83 -40.20
CA LYS A 41 14.35 -15.04 -41.17
C LYS A 41 13.08 -15.55 -40.46
N GLU A 42 13.23 -16.43 -39.53
CA GLU A 42 12.12 -16.99 -38.75
C GLU A 42 11.53 -15.97 -37.79
N LEU A 43 12.36 -15.17 -37.08
CA LEU A 43 11.90 -14.07 -36.24
C LEU A 43 11.01 -13.06 -37.00
N ARG A 44 11.30 -12.85 -38.28
CA ARG A 44 10.48 -11.97 -39.15
C ARG A 44 9.12 -12.56 -39.52
N THR A 45 8.94 -13.87 -39.35
CA THR A 45 7.62 -14.52 -39.55
C THR A 45 6.81 -14.53 -38.25
N LEU A 46 7.49 -14.53 -37.12
CA LEU A 46 6.86 -14.58 -35.77
C LEU A 46 6.37 -13.21 -35.29
N LEU A 47 7.04 -12.15 -35.71
CA LEU A 47 6.84 -10.77 -35.23
C LEU A 47 6.59 -9.82 -36.40
N THR A 48 5.97 -8.67 -36.09
CA THR A 48 5.93 -7.55 -37.07
C THR A 48 7.35 -7.11 -37.44
N ALA A 49 7.54 -6.59 -38.62
CA ALA A 49 8.87 -6.13 -39.12
C ALA A 49 9.57 -5.19 -38.11
N LYS A 50 8.81 -4.27 -37.49
CA LYS A 50 9.35 -3.34 -36.50
C LYS A 50 9.88 -4.09 -35.26
N LYS A 51 9.10 -5.00 -34.68
CA LYS A 51 9.48 -5.79 -33.48
C LYS A 51 10.62 -6.76 -33.81
N ALA A 52 10.57 -7.45 -34.93
CA ALA A 52 11.65 -8.36 -35.37
C ALA A 52 12.98 -7.62 -35.52
N ASN A 53 12.99 -6.46 -36.18
CA ASN A 53 14.20 -5.66 -36.34
C ASN A 53 14.74 -5.15 -34.99
N ALA A 54 13.85 -4.75 -34.08
CA ALA A 54 14.25 -4.33 -32.73
C ALA A 54 14.90 -5.48 -31.95
N LEU A 55 14.30 -6.67 -31.98
CA LEU A 55 14.81 -7.87 -31.29
C LEU A 55 16.16 -8.32 -31.88
N ILE A 56 16.32 -8.35 -33.20
CA ILE A 56 17.57 -8.72 -33.86
C ILE A 56 18.70 -7.74 -33.48
N ARG A 57 18.43 -6.43 -33.51
CA ARG A 57 19.42 -5.42 -33.10
C ARG A 57 19.75 -5.55 -31.60
N HIS A 58 18.74 -5.79 -30.77
CA HIS A 58 18.90 -5.97 -29.34
C HIS A 58 19.80 -7.16 -29.06
N ARG A 59 19.56 -8.32 -29.73
CA ARG A 59 20.40 -9.51 -29.62
C ARG A 59 21.86 -9.25 -29.97
N GLN A 60 22.14 -8.49 -31.03
CA GLN A 60 23.49 -8.15 -31.46
C GLN A 60 24.25 -7.27 -30.46
N ASN A 61 23.54 -6.42 -29.72
CA ASN A 61 24.14 -5.44 -28.81
C ASN A 61 24.07 -5.87 -27.35
N TRP A 62 23.36 -6.96 -27.04
CA TRP A 62 23.20 -7.42 -25.66
C TRP A 62 24.42 -8.18 -25.16
N ASN A 63 24.95 -7.74 -24.02
CA ASN A 63 26.05 -8.43 -23.35
C ASN A 63 25.58 -8.93 -21.99
N PHE A 64 25.37 -10.23 -21.87
CA PHE A 64 24.84 -10.87 -20.67
C PHE A 64 25.71 -10.62 -19.43
N GLU A 65 27.04 -10.69 -19.58
CA GLU A 65 27.98 -10.49 -18.49
C GLU A 65 27.96 -9.04 -17.96
N LEU A 66 27.97 -8.09 -18.88
CA LEU A 66 27.87 -6.67 -18.54
C LEU A 66 26.55 -6.36 -17.84
N GLU A 67 25.44 -6.93 -18.31
CA GLU A 67 24.12 -6.72 -17.70
C GLU A 67 24.00 -7.37 -16.34
N ARG A 68 24.59 -8.53 -16.12
CA ARG A 68 24.68 -9.16 -14.80
C ARG A 68 25.46 -8.27 -13.83
N LYS A 69 26.65 -7.83 -14.22
CA LYS A 69 27.51 -6.94 -13.41
C LYS A 69 26.83 -5.63 -13.03
N LYS A 70 26.12 -4.99 -13.97
CA LYS A 70 25.34 -3.75 -13.69
C LYS A 70 24.28 -3.95 -12.61
N LEU A 71 23.56 -5.08 -12.65
CA LEU A 71 22.54 -5.38 -11.65
C LEU A 71 23.17 -5.70 -10.28
N GLU A 72 24.27 -6.46 -10.25
CA GLU A 72 25.02 -6.79 -9.04
C GLU A 72 25.56 -5.54 -8.35
N GLU A 73 26.20 -4.63 -9.11
CA GLU A 73 26.72 -3.36 -8.58
C GLU A 73 25.63 -2.49 -7.94
N LYS A 74 24.41 -2.53 -8.49
CA LYS A 74 23.24 -1.78 -7.98
C LYS A 74 22.44 -2.55 -6.92
N LYS A 75 22.84 -3.79 -6.59
CA LYS A 75 22.11 -4.71 -5.71
C LYS A 75 20.65 -4.90 -6.16
N ILE A 76 20.47 -5.08 -7.47
CA ILE A 76 19.16 -5.31 -8.10
C ILE A 76 19.11 -6.76 -8.60
N ARG A 77 18.02 -7.44 -8.34
CA ARG A 77 17.73 -8.77 -8.86
C ARG A 77 16.66 -8.68 -9.95
N PHE A 78 16.81 -9.45 -11.02
CA PHE A 78 15.76 -9.66 -12.00
C PHE A 78 15.08 -11.00 -11.71
N VAL A 79 13.75 -10.98 -11.67
CA VAL A 79 12.89 -12.15 -11.41
C VAL A 79 11.94 -12.28 -12.59
N SER A 80 12.07 -13.35 -13.37
CA SER A 80 11.18 -13.62 -14.51
C SER A 80 9.94 -14.40 -14.07
N PHE A 81 8.93 -14.44 -14.92
CA PHE A 81 7.70 -15.21 -14.72
C PHE A 81 7.96 -16.71 -14.42
N PHE A 82 9.08 -17.25 -14.87
CA PHE A 82 9.49 -18.64 -14.65
C PHE A 82 10.32 -18.84 -13.38
N ASP A 83 10.76 -17.77 -12.76
CA ASP A 83 11.56 -17.84 -11.55
C ASP A 83 10.70 -18.39 -10.40
N PRO A 84 11.23 -19.34 -9.58
CA PRO A 84 10.52 -19.83 -8.39
C PRO A 84 10.11 -18.74 -7.40
N ASP A 85 10.88 -17.65 -7.34
CA ASP A 85 10.61 -16.50 -6.47
C ASP A 85 9.59 -15.52 -7.05
N TYR A 86 9.09 -15.75 -8.28
CA TYR A 86 8.10 -14.86 -8.87
C TYR A 86 6.78 -14.92 -8.10
N PRO A 87 6.20 -13.77 -7.67
CA PRO A 87 4.99 -13.76 -6.85
C PRO A 87 3.82 -14.46 -7.54
N LYS A 88 3.27 -15.50 -6.88
CA LYS A 88 2.14 -16.28 -7.43
C LYS A 88 0.93 -15.40 -7.69
N LYS A 89 0.64 -14.47 -6.75
CA LYS A 89 -0.46 -13.51 -6.90
C LYS A 89 -0.40 -12.71 -8.21
N LEU A 90 0.79 -12.46 -8.76
CA LEU A 90 0.94 -11.76 -10.04
C LEU A 90 0.77 -12.67 -11.25
N LYS A 91 0.88 -13.99 -11.10
CA LYS A 91 0.62 -14.94 -12.20
C LYS A 91 -0.85 -14.98 -12.59
N ASP A 92 -1.71 -14.72 -11.61
CA ASP A 92 -3.16 -14.87 -11.74
C ASP A 92 -3.87 -13.59 -12.21
N ILE A 93 -3.15 -12.45 -12.32
CA ILE A 93 -3.77 -11.21 -12.82
C ILE A 93 -3.92 -11.23 -14.35
N PRO A 94 -4.92 -10.52 -14.93
CA PRO A 94 -5.17 -10.51 -16.38
C PRO A 94 -4.01 -10.04 -17.25
N ASP A 95 -3.14 -9.17 -16.72
CA ASP A 95 -1.97 -8.63 -17.43
C ASP A 95 -0.71 -8.78 -16.55
N PRO A 96 -0.18 -10.01 -16.39
CA PRO A 96 0.97 -10.25 -15.52
C PRO A 96 2.24 -9.60 -16.08
N PRO A 97 3.09 -8.99 -15.24
CA PRO A 97 4.42 -8.57 -15.68
C PRO A 97 5.28 -9.80 -15.97
N PHE A 98 5.90 -9.86 -17.14
CA PHE A 98 6.79 -10.98 -17.47
C PHE A 98 8.07 -10.99 -16.64
N GLY A 99 8.54 -9.84 -16.24
CA GLY A 99 9.74 -9.70 -15.43
C GLY A 99 9.65 -8.54 -14.45
N LEU A 100 10.32 -8.69 -13.33
CA LEU A 100 10.38 -7.72 -12.26
C LEU A 100 11.84 -7.44 -11.89
N TYR A 101 12.19 -6.18 -11.75
CA TYR A 101 13.41 -5.73 -11.08
C TYR A 101 13.11 -5.49 -9.61
N VAL A 102 13.91 -6.08 -8.75
CA VAL A 102 13.70 -6.05 -7.30
C VAL A 102 14.95 -5.54 -6.60
N LYS A 103 14.79 -4.57 -5.73
CA LYS A 103 15.82 -4.09 -4.81
C LYS A 103 15.33 -4.29 -3.37
N GLY A 104 16.02 -5.11 -2.60
CA GLY A 104 15.52 -5.64 -1.34
C GLY A 104 14.81 -6.98 -1.50
N LYS A 105 13.68 -7.16 -0.82
CA LYS A 105 12.90 -8.41 -0.77
C LYS A 105 11.67 -8.35 -1.67
N LEU A 106 11.09 -9.49 -1.95
CA LEU A 106 9.72 -9.63 -2.43
C LEU A 106 8.78 -9.83 -1.23
N PRO A 107 7.47 -9.51 -1.37
CA PRO A 107 6.49 -9.84 -0.35
C PRO A 107 6.50 -11.35 -0.04
N ASP A 108 6.36 -11.69 1.24
CA ASP A 108 6.22 -13.07 1.69
C ASP A 108 4.80 -13.56 1.38
N GLU A 109 4.67 -14.59 0.55
CA GLU A 109 3.37 -15.14 0.14
C GLU A 109 2.56 -15.76 1.28
N ASN A 110 3.21 -16.09 2.39
CA ASN A 110 2.56 -16.67 3.57
C ASN A 110 2.02 -15.61 4.54
N LYS A 111 2.26 -14.33 4.26
CA LYS A 111 1.77 -13.22 5.07
C LYS A 111 0.67 -12.46 4.35
N PRO A 112 -0.36 -12.01 5.08
CA PRO A 112 -1.37 -11.16 4.48
C PRO A 112 -0.78 -9.83 4.02
N SER A 113 -1.38 -9.25 2.99
CA SER A 113 -0.91 -8.01 2.37
C SER A 113 -2.07 -7.08 2.03
N VAL A 114 -1.91 -5.80 2.30
CA VAL A 114 -2.88 -4.76 1.98
C VAL A 114 -2.22 -3.69 1.12
N ALA A 115 -2.84 -3.39 -0.01
CA ALA A 115 -2.47 -2.22 -0.78
C ALA A 115 -3.19 -0.99 -0.20
N ILE A 116 -2.43 0.01 0.26
CA ILE A 116 -2.99 1.29 0.74
C ILE A 116 -2.70 2.35 -0.30
N ILE A 117 -3.76 2.94 -0.86
CA ILE A 117 -3.66 3.96 -1.90
C ILE A 117 -4.56 5.16 -1.62
N GLY A 118 -4.29 6.28 -2.31
CA GLY A 118 -5.17 7.44 -2.22
C GLY A 118 -4.61 8.72 -2.83
N ALA A 119 -5.13 9.85 -2.35
CA ALA A 119 -4.80 11.17 -2.85
C ALA A 119 -3.32 11.52 -2.62
N ARG A 120 -2.68 12.08 -3.66
CA ARG A 120 -1.30 12.63 -3.56
C ARG A 120 -1.24 13.91 -2.73
N MET A 121 -2.31 14.69 -2.77
CA MET A 121 -2.52 15.88 -1.94
C MET A 121 -3.69 15.59 -0.99
N CYS A 122 -3.41 14.82 0.04
CA CYS A 122 -4.41 14.40 1.01
C CYS A 122 -4.63 15.49 2.09
N SER A 123 -5.82 15.46 2.69
CA SER A 123 -6.17 16.28 3.84
C SER A 123 -5.44 15.81 5.12
N ASP A 124 -5.56 16.57 6.20
CA ASP A 124 -5.06 16.14 7.52
C ASP A 124 -5.78 14.86 8.00
N TYR A 125 -7.08 14.71 7.69
CA TYR A 125 -7.82 13.48 7.93
C TYR A 125 -7.23 12.31 7.16
N GLY A 126 -6.99 12.47 5.86
CA GLY A 126 -6.36 11.43 5.04
C GLY A 126 -4.96 11.06 5.53
N ARG A 127 -4.17 12.05 5.99
CA ARG A 127 -2.84 11.82 6.60
C ARG A 127 -2.93 10.98 7.86
N PHE A 128 -3.88 11.33 8.74
CA PHE A 128 -4.12 10.61 9.97
C PHE A 128 -4.52 9.16 9.69
N MET A 129 -5.54 8.95 8.83
CA MET A 129 -6.03 7.62 8.51
C MET A 129 -4.96 6.75 7.82
N ALA A 130 -4.19 7.31 6.88
CA ALA A 130 -3.10 6.59 6.23
C ALA A 130 -2.03 6.13 7.23
N ARG A 131 -1.69 6.98 8.20
CA ARG A 131 -0.75 6.64 9.27
C ARG A 131 -1.32 5.58 10.19
N GLU A 132 -2.55 5.74 10.64
CA GLU A 132 -3.23 4.85 11.56
C GLU A 132 -3.35 3.44 10.96
N PHE A 133 -3.89 3.32 9.74
CA PHE A 133 -4.03 2.03 9.08
C PHE A 133 -2.67 1.41 8.72
N GLY A 134 -1.73 2.21 8.19
CA GLY A 134 -0.38 1.72 7.86
C GLY A 134 0.33 1.15 9.07
N ARG A 135 0.27 1.86 10.21
CA ARG A 135 0.88 1.45 11.47
C ARG A 135 0.21 0.20 12.06
N ASN A 136 -1.10 0.23 12.22
CA ASN A 136 -1.80 -0.81 12.97
C ASN A 136 -1.89 -2.12 12.18
N LEU A 137 -2.08 -2.07 10.86
CA LEU A 137 -1.99 -3.26 10.00
C LEU A 137 -0.59 -3.88 10.06
N SER A 138 0.44 -3.04 10.04
CA SER A 138 1.83 -3.49 10.14
C SER A 138 2.12 -4.17 11.49
N LEU A 139 1.65 -3.59 12.60
CA LEU A 139 1.74 -4.21 13.94
C LEU A 139 1.01 -5.55 14.03
N ALA A 140 -0.07 -5.74 13.26
CA ALA A 140 -0.77 -7.01 13.12
C ALA A 140 -0.08 -8.01 12.18
N GLY A 141 1.12 -7.69 11.66
CA GLY A 141 1.89 -8.56 10.78
C GLY A 141 1.50 -8.51 9.30
N VAL A 142 0.64 -7.56 8.91
CA VAL A 142 0.24 -7.35 7.52
C VAL A 142 1.31 -6.58 6.76
N GLN A 143 1.63 -7.04 5.55
CA GLN A 143 2.55 -6.37 4.65
C GLN A 143 1.85 -5.21 3.92
N ILE A 144 2.44 -4.02 3.93
CA ILE A 144 1.88 -2.86 3.27
C ILE A 144 2.49 -2.69 1.88
N ILE A 145 1.63 -2.69 0.86
CA ILE A 145 2.00 -2.49 -0.54
C ILE A 145 1.48 -1.13 -0.98
N SER A 146 2.32 -0.33 -1.63
CA SER A 146 1.87 0.92 -2.20
C SER A 146 2.78 1.42 -3.34
N GLY A 147 2.42 2.57 -3.91
CA GLY A 147 3.07 3.11 -5.10
C GLY A 147 4.19 4.09 -4.85
N MET A 148 4.66 4.30 -3.62
CA MET A 148 5.67 5.32 -3.31
C MET A 148 5.29 6.75 -3.73
N ALA A 149 4.02 7.02 -4.04
CA ALA A 149 3.56 8.35 -4.42
C ALA A 149 3.55 9.30 -3.21
N ARG A 150 3.42 10.61 -3.48
CA ARG A 150 3.13 11.60 -2.44
C ARG A 150 1.82 11.27 -1.72
N GLY A 151 1.64 11.80 -0.52
CA GLY A 151 0.40 11.68 0.24
C GLY A 151 0.18 10.30 0.80
N ILE A 152 -0.99 9.71 0.58
CA ILE A 152 -1.45 8.48 1.23
C ILE A 152 -0.43 7.34 1.11
N ASP A 153 0.12 7.11 -0.09
CA ASP A 153 1.09 6.04 -0.36
C ASP A 153 2.31 6.15 0.57
N GLY A 154 3.05 7.26 0.47
CA GLY A 154 4.29 7.46 1.24
C GLY A 154 4.04 7.51 2.75
N ILE A 155 2.91 8.09 3.18
CA ILE A 155 2.55 8.19 4.60
C ILE A 155 2.26 6.81 5.20
N SER A 156 1.45 5.99 4.52
CA SER A 156 1.12 4.64 5.00
C SER A 156 2.34 3.72 5.02
N GLN A 157 3.21 3.82 4.00
CA GLN A 157 4.45 3.05 3.93
C GLN A 157 5.42 3.45 5.04
N LYS A 158 5.59 4.76 5.28
CA LYS A 158 6.41 5.25 6.38
C LYS A 158 5.89 4.76 7.74
N ALA A 159 4.59 4.88 7.98
CA ALA A 159 3.97 4.43 9.22
C ALA A 159 4.13 2.93 9.47
N ALA A 160 4.07 2.12 8.41
CA ALA A 160 4.31 0.68 8.48
C ALA A 160 5.75 0.35 8.90
N ILE A 161 6.72 1.06 8.31
CA ILE A 161 8.14 0.89 8.61
C ILE A 161 8.46 1.36 10.04
N ASP A 162 7.98 2.54 10.41
CA ASP A 162 8.19 3.13 11.75
C ASP A 162 7.60 2.21 12.86
N ALA A 163 6.61 1.37 12.51
CA ALA A 163 6.06 0.35 13.40
C ALA A 163 6.85 -0.98 13.41
N GLY A 164 7.97 -1.06 12.70
CA GLY A 164 8.83 -2.25 12.63
C GLY A 164 8.33 -3.35 11.69
N GLY A 165 7.35 -3.05 10.82
CA GLY A 165 6.85 -4.00 9.84
C GLY A 165 7.48 -3.89 8.46
N SER A 166 6.91 -4.62 7.50
CA SER A 166 7.41 -4.66 6.11
C SER A 166 6.53 -3.84 5.18
N SER A 167 7.16 -3.02 4.34
CA SER A 167 6.47 -2.34 3.25
C SER A 167 7.16 -2.57 1.91
N PHE A 168 6.36 -2.58 0.83
CA PHE A 168 6.83 -2.81 -0.53
C PHE A 168 6.39 -1.67 -1.44
N GLY A 169 7.39 -1.04 -2.07
CA GLY A 169 7.17 0.06 -2.99
C GLY A 169 7.15 -0.42 -4.43
N ILE A 170 6.03 -0.25 -5.12
CA ILE A 170 5.95 -0.56 -6.55
C ILE A 170 6.23 0.73 -7.33
N LEU A 171 7.18 0.71 -8.25
CA LEU A 171 7.66 1.91 -8.91
C LEU A 171 7.23 2.00 -10.38
N GLY A 172 6.92 3.21 -10.84
CA GLY A 172 6.67 3.54 -12.25
C GLY A 172 7.92 4.05 -12.98
N CYS A 173 9.11 3.63 -12.52
CA CYS A 173 10.44 3.95 -13.05
C CYS A 173 11.41 2.84 -12.65
N GLY A 174 12.68 2.93 -13.00
CA GLY A 174 13.70 1.98 -12.53
C GLY A 174 13.79 1.91 -11.01
N VAL A 175 13.97 0.71 -10.46
CA VAL A 175 13.99 0.48 -9.00
C VAL A 175 15.08 1.24 -8.25
N ASN A 176 16.09 1.71 -8.94
CA ASN A 176 17.19 2.51 -8.38
C ASN A 176 16.94 4.03 -8.44
N ILE A 177 15.76 4.45 -8.86
CA ILE A 177 15.35 5.85 -8.92
C ILE A 177 14.28 6.09 -7.84
N CYS A 178 14.59 6.96 -6.89
CA CYS A 178 13.59 7.46 -5.95
C CYS A 178 12.72 8.51 -6.63
N TYR A 179 11.44 8.26 -6.72
CA TYR A 179 10.48 9.23 -7.23
C TYR A 179 9.14 9.08 -6.50
N PRO A 180 8.62 10.15 -5.92
CA PRO A 180 9.19 11.49 -5.80
C PRO A 180 10.35 11.57 -4.78
N ASP A 181 11.23 12.56 -4.90
CA ASP A 181 12.40 12.72 -4.01
C ASP A 181 12.02 12.99 -2.56
N GLU A 182 10.84 13.56 -2.29
CA GLU A 182 10.31 13.80 -0.95
C GLU A 182 10.14 12.51 -0.14
N ASN A 183 10.05 11.35 -0.78
CA ASN A 183 9.94 10.05 -0.13
C ASN A 183 11.31 9.34 0.00
N ARG A 184 12.44 10.07 -0.08
CA ARG A 184 13.79 9.52 -0.02
C ARG A 184 14.00 8.67 1.23
N ASP A 185 13.64 9.18 2.39
CA ASP A 185 13.82 8.47 3.66
C ASP A 185 13.06 7.14 3.67
N VAL A 186 11.82 7.14 3.15
CA VAL A 186 10.98 5.94 3.04
C VAL A 186 11.58 4.96 2.04
N TYR A 187 12.05 5.47 0.88
CA TYR A 187 12.69 4.66 -0.15
C TYR A 187 13.93 3.94 0.38
N ASP A 188 14.81 4.63 1.11
CA ASP A 188 16.05 4.07 1.62
C ASP A 188 15.79 2.98 2.67
N VAL A 189 14.80 3.16 3.54
CA VAL A 189 14.43 2.16 4.53
C VAL A 189 13.75 0.94 3.88
N ILE A 190 12.83 1.15 2.93
CA ILE A 190 12.17 0.05 2.20
C ILE A 190 13.18 -0.84 1.47
N CYS A 191 14.26 -0.27 0.94
CA CYS A 191 15.34 -1.07 0.32
C CYS A 191 15.94 -2.11 1.27
N ASN A 192 15.92 -1.89 2.58
CA ASN A 192 16.54 -2.74 3.59
C ASN A 192 15.51 -3.63 4.31
N GLU A 193 14.39 -3.05 4.75
CA GLU A 193 13.39 -3.72 5.59
C GLU A 193 12.28 -4.42 4.78
N GLY A 194 12.04 -3.95 3.55
CA GLY A 194 11.05 -4.48 2.61
C GLY A 194 11.64 -4.69 1.22
N GLY A 195 11.03 -4.07 0.21
CA GLY A 195 11.55 -4.11 -1.15
C GLY A 195 10.89 -3.14 -2.11
N LEU A 196 11.68 -2.73 -3.09
CA LEU A 196 11.22 -1.95 -4.23
C LEU A 196 11.11 -2.87 -5.44
N ILE A 197 10.01 -2.74 -6.16
CA ILE A 197 9.67 -3.62 -7.28
C ILE A 197 9.27 -2.76 -8.47
N SER A 198 9.76 -3.11 -9.64
CA SER A 198 9.40 -2.44 -10.89
C SER A 198 9.45 -3.38 -12.08
N GLU A 199 8.55 -3.19 -13.02
CA GLU A 199 8.59 -3.82 -14.35
C GLU A 199 9.59 -3.12 -15.30
N TYR A 200 10.10 -1.95 -14.90
CA TYR A 200 10.93 -1.12 -15.76
C TYR A 200 12.41 -1.32 -15.50
N TYR A 201 13.21 -1.28 -16.60
CA TYR A 201 14.66 -1.43 -16.54
C TYR A 201 15.29 -0.40 -15.58
N PRO A 202 16.34 -0.77 -14.81
CA PRO A 202 17.07 0.18 -13.98
C PRO A 202 17.52 1.42 -14.78
N ASP A 203 17.54 2.56 -14.12
CA ASP A 203 17.80 3.88 -14.69
C ASP A 203 16.69 4.45 -15.61
N MET A 204 15.59 3.73 -15.85
CA MET A 204 14.46 4.28 -16.58
C MET A 204 13.81 5.41 -15.78
N LEU A 205 13.82 6.61 -16.34
CA LEU A 205 13.24 7.80 -15.71
C LEU A 205 11.72 7.70 -15.57
N PRO A 206 11.14 8.34 -14.56
CA PRO A 206 9.68 8.36 -14.38
C PRO A 206 9.01 9.12 -15.55
N MET A 207 7.98 8.52 -16.12
CA MET A 207 7.13 9.09 -17.16
C MET A 207 5.65 8.91 -16.79
N SER A 208 4.83 9.90 -17.08
CA SER A 208 3.41 9.94 -16.66
C SER A 208 2.61 8.70 -17.09
N GLY A 209 2.87 8.15 -18.26
CA GLY A 209 2.19 6.96 -18.79
C GLY A 209 2.54 5.64 -18.10
N LEU A 210 3.65 5.58 -17.33
CA LEU A 210 4.09 4.36 -16.67
C LEU A 210 3.37 4.11 -15.35
N PHE A 211 2.92 5.17 -14.67
CA PHE A 211 2.25 5.05 -13.37
C PHE A 211 0.91 4.28 -13.42
N PRO A 212 0.01 4.56 -14.39
CA PRO A 212 -1.22 3.77 -14.54
C PRO A 212 -0.95 2.29 -14.84
N GLN A 213 0.07 2.00 -15.67
CA GLN A 213 0.44 0.61 -16.00
C GLN A 213 0.97 -0.15 -14.78
N ARG A 214 1.79 0.52 -13.95
CA ARG A 214 2.33 -0.04 -12.73
C ARG A 214 1.26 -0.41 -11.71
N ASN A 215 0.13 0.34 -11.64
CA ASN A 215 -0.87 0.18 -10.57
C ASN A 215 -1.46 -1.23 -10.51
N ARG A 216 -1.54 -1.96 -11.64
CA ARG A 216 -1.99 -3.36 -11.66
C ARG A 216 -1.10 -4.29 -10.83
N ILE A 217 0.17 -3.93 -10.64
CA ILE A 217 1.10 -4.69 -9.82
C ILE A 217 0.86 -4.38 -8.33
N ILE A 218 0.47 -3.14 -7.99
CA ILE A 218 0.09 -2.78 -6.62
C ILE A 218 -1.09 -3.62 -6.17
N SER A 219 -2.19 -3.59 -6.91
CA SER A 219 -3.40 -4.37 -6.60
C SER A 219 -3.14 -5.87 -6.71
N GLY A 220 -2.36 -6.31 -7.70
CA GLY A 220 -2.04 -7.72 -7.92
C GLY A 220 -1.29 -8.39 -6.76
N LEU A 221 -0.38 -7.68 -6.12
CA LEU A 221 0.39 -8.19 -4.98
C LEU A 221 -0.40 -8.22 -3.66
N ALA A 222 -1.50 -7.48 -3.56
CA ALA A 222 -2.28 -7.37 -2.34
C ALA A 222 -3.42 -8.41 -2.27
N ASP A 223 -3.87 -8.71 -1.06
CA ASP A 223 -5.10 -9.46 -0.81
C ASP A 223 -6.30 -8.52 -0.82
N ILE A 224 -6.14 -7.34 -0.25
CA ILE A 224 -7.18 -6.29 -0.16
C ILE A 224 -6.59 -4.97 -0.65
N LEU A 225 -7.41 -4.18 -1.36
CA LEU A 225 -7.13 -2.79 -1.70
C LEU A 225 -7.88 -1.87 -0.74
N LEU A 226 -7.17 -1.04 0.01
CA LEU A 226 -7.72 -0.01 0.89
C LEU A 226 -7.53 1.38 0.27
N VAL A 227 -8.64 2.08 0.04
CA VAL A 227 -8.66 3.46 -0.45
C VAL A 227 -8.93 4.39 0.72
N VAL A 228 -7.93 5.22 1.08
CA VAL A 228 -8.02 6.10 2.25
C VAL A 228 -8.71 7.41 1.92
N GLU A 229 -8.33 8.05 0.83
CA GLU A 229 -8.90 9.32 0.39
C GLU A 229 -8.73 9.46 -1.12
N ALA A 230 -9.79 9.77 -1.84
CA ALA A 230 -9.75 9.90 -3.29
C ALA A 230 -10.86 10.83 -3.80
N ARG A 231 -10.59 11.54 -4.90
CA ARG A 231 -11.64 12.16 -5.70
C ARG A 231 -12.26 11.12 -6.63
N GLN A 232 -13.53 11.27 -6.95
CA GLN A 232 -14.25 10.39 -7.88
C GLN A 232 -13.58 10.31 -9.25
N LYS A 233 -13.02 11.42 -9.75
CA LYS A 233 -12.23 11.46 -10.98
C LYS A 233 -10.75 11.63 -10.63
N SER A 234 -10.06 10.55 -10.30
CA SER A 234 -8.65 10.56 -9.92
C SER A 234 -7.90 9.34 -10.45
N GLY A 235 -6.58 9.39 -10.44
CA GLY A 235 -5.74 8.25 -10.79
C GLY A 235 -5.89 7.04 -9.85
N THR A 236 -6.44 7.25 -8.65
CA THR A 236 -6.77 6.19 -7.70
C THR A 236 -7.83 5.25 -8.29
N GLN A 237 -8.80 5.78 -9.04
CA GLN A 237 -9.84 4.99 -9.68
C GLN A 237 -9.27 3.93 -10.62
N ILE A 238 -8.19 4.24 -11.36
CA ILE A 238 -7.52 3.27 -12.24
C ILE A 238 -7.03 2.05 -11.46
N THR A 239 -6.50 2.26 -10.27
CA THR A 239 -6.03 1.15 -9.42
C THR A 239 -7.21 0.35 -8.86
N VAL A 240 -8.32 1.01 -8.53
CA VAL A 240 -9.57 0.36 -8.09
C VAL A 240 -10.12 -0.52 -9.21
N ASP A 241 -10.23 0.02 -10.43
CA ASP A 241 -10.74 -0.74 -11.58
C ASP A 241 -9.88 -1.98 -11.84
N GLN A 242 -8.54 -1.83 -11.79
CA GLN A 242 -7.61 -2.96 -11.92
C GLN A 242 -7.75 -3.98 -10.79
N ALA A 243 -7.96 -3.54 -9.55
CA ALA A 243 -8.21 -4.44 -8.42
C ALA A 243 -9.50 -5.26 -8.61
N LEU A 244 -10.56 -4.62 -9.06
CA LEU A 244 -11.84 -5.29 -9.35
C LEU A 244 -11.71 -6.29 -10.51
N GLU A 245 -11.01 -5.93 -11.60
CA GLU A 245 -10.70 -6.85 -12.70
C GLU A 245 -9.88 -8.06 -12.25
N GLN A 246 -9.06 -7.90 -11.22
CA GLN A 246 -8.26 -8.96 -10.59
C GLN A 246 -9.02 -9.75 -9.52
N GLY A 247 -10.32 -9.45 -9.29
CA GLY A 247 -11.13 -10.11 -8.27
C GLY A 247 -10.72 -9.77 -6.84
N LYS A 248 -10.03 -8.64 -6.61
CA LYS A 248 -9.62 -8.21 -5.28
C LYS A 248 -10.76 -7.49 -4.56
N GLU A 249 -10.85 -7.71 -3.25
CA GLU A 249 -11.74 -6.93 -2.42
C GLU A 249 -11.23 -5.49 -2.29
N VAL A 250 -12.15 -4.54 -2.41
CA VAL A 250 -11.88 -3.10 -2.28
C VAL A 250 -12.59 -2.58 -1.05
N LEU A 251 -11.84 -1.97 -0.15
CA LEU A 251 -12.35 -1.25 1.01
C LEU A 251 -12.09 0.25 0.84
N ALA A 252 -12.99 1.07 1.35
CA ALA A 252 -12.82 2.52 1.34
C ALA A 252 -13.13 3.11 2.72
N ILE A 253 -12.33 4.10 3.10
CA ILE A 253 -12.56 4.86 4.32
C ILE A 253 -13.60 5.93 4.02
N PRO A 254 -14.73 5.99 4.74
CA PRO A 254 -15.75 6.99 4.51
C PRO A 254 -15.27 8.37 4.99
N GLY A 255 -15.80 9.41 4.38
CA GLY A 255 -15.57 10.77 4.82
C GLY A 255 -16.83 11.62 4.65
N ARG A 256 -16.71 12.90 4.92
CA ARG A 256 -17.86 13.82 4.82
C ARG A 256 -18.33 13.95 3.38
N THR A 257 -19.63 13.96 3.16
CA THR A 257 -20.24 14.12 1.82
C THR A 257 -19.95 15.49 1.20
N THR A 258 -19.58 16.46 2.01
CA THR A 258 -19.19 17.80 1.56
C THR A 258 -17.71 17.92 1.19
N ASP A 259 -16.92 16.89 1.49
CA ASP A 259 -15.47 16.87 1.28
C ASP A 259 -15.12 16.26 -0.07
N ARG A 260 -14.52 17.07 -0.94
CA ARG A 260 -14.14 16.65 -2.29
C ARG A 260 -13.10 15.55 -2.34
N LEU A 261 -12.30 15.39 -1.30
CA LEU A 261 -11.31 14.31 -1.22
C LEU A 261 -11.91 12.99 -0.72
N SER A 262 -13.14 13.05 -0.18
CA SER A 262 -13.91 11.87 0.26
C SER A 262 -14.94 11.42 -0.76
N ASP A 263 -15.23 12.21 -1.79
CA ASP A 263 -16.30 11.93 -2.76
C ASP A 263 -16.05 10.62 -3.52
N GLY A 264 -14.80 10.30 -3.84
CA GLY A 264 -14.42 9.04 -4.48
C GLY A 264 -14.58 7.83 -3.57
N CYS A 265 -14.17 7.92 -2.30
CA CYS A 265 -14.36 6.85 -1.31
C CYS A 265 -15.85 6.59 -1.05
N ASN A 266 -16.62 7.65 -0.83
CA ASN A 266 -18.07 7.55 -0.63
C ASN A 266 -18.78 6.99 -1.87
N TYR A 267 -18.33 7.35 -3.07
CA TYR A 267 -18.83 6.76 -4.31
C TYR A 267 -18.51 5.27 -4.40
N LEU A 268 -17.27 4.84 -4.10
CA LEU A 268 -16.91 3.42 -4.09
C LEU A 268 -17.79 2.63 -3.13
N ILE A 269 -18.04 3.15 -1.92
CA ILE A 269 -18.94 2.54 -0.94
C ILE A 269 -20.36 2.41 -1.52
N SER A 270 -20.87 3.45 -2.18
CA SER A 270 -22.18 3.40 -2.82
C SER A 270 -22.28 2.38 -3.96
N GLN A 271 -21.14 2.02 -4.57
CA GLN A 271 -21.04 0.97 -5.61
C GLN A 271 -20.77 -0.43 -5.03
N GLY A 272 -20.74 -0.57 -3.71
CA GLY A 272 -20.59 -1.87 -3.03
C GLY A 272 -19.19 -2.17 -2.51
N ALA A 273 -18.24 -1.23 -2.54
CA ALA A 273 -16.99 -1.39 -1.84
C ALA A 273 -17.24 -1.53 -0.32
N GLY A 274 -16.43 -2.36 0.33
CA GLY A 274 -16.51 -2.51 1.77
C GLY A 274 -16.14 -1.21 2.50
N VAL A 275 -16.72 -0.98 3.67
CA VAL A 275 -16.42 0.17 4.51
C VAL A 275 -15.33 -0.21 5.51
N ALA A 276 -14.28 0.59 5.61
CA ALA A 276 -13.24 0.49 6.64
C ALA A 276 -13.38 1.65 7.63
N LEU A 277 -13.97 1.41 8.79
CA LEU A 277 -14.08 2.37 9.88
C LEU A 277 -12.89 2.25 10.84
N SER A 278 -12.32 1.07 10.93
CA SER A 278 -11.20 0.72 11.80
C SER A 278 -10.25 -0.26 11.09
N THR A 279 -9.06 -0.40 11.62
CA THR A 279 -8.10 -1.43 11.19
C THR A 279 -8.68 -2.84 11.34
N GLN A 280 -9.53 -3.06 12.37
CA GLN A 280 -10.16 -4.34 12.62
C GLN A 280 -11.05 -4.78 11.45
N ASP A 281 -11.77 -3.85 10.81
CA ASP A 281 -12.61 -4.18 9.64
C ASP A 281 -11.79 -4.78 8.49
N VAL A 282 -10.56 -4.30 8.30
CA VAL A 282 -9.62 -4.84 7.30
C VAL A 282 -9.10 -6.20 7.73
N LEU A 283 -8.73 -6.35 9.02
CA LEU A 283 -8.21 -7.60 9.55
C LEU A 283 -9.26 -8.72 9.50
N ASP A 284 -10.50 -8.44 9.86
CA ASP A 284 -11.59 -9.42 9.82
C ASP A 284 -11.81 -9.97 8.40
N ARG A 285 -11.68 -9.12 7.39
CA ARG A 285 -11.74 -9.52 5.98
C ARG A 285 -10.54 -10.37 5.58
N LEU A 286 -9.32 -9.95 5.96
CA LEU A 286 -8.10 -10.72 5.70
C LEU A 286 -8.15 -12.11 6.34
N TRP A 287 -8.59 -12.21 7.59
CA TRP A 287 -8.70 -13.49 8.28
C TRP A 287 -9.81 -14.37 7.72
N GLY A 288 -10.89 -13.77 7.22
CA GLY A 288 -11.95 -14.49 6.49
C GLY A 288 -11.42 -15.13 5.21
N HIS A 289 -10.55 -14.46 4.48
CA HIS A 289 -9.89 -14.98 3.28
C HIS A 289 -8.79 -16.02 3.58
N HIS A 290 -8.03 -15.83 4.67
CA HIS A 290 -6.94 -16.72 5.08
C HIS A 290 -7.38 -17.85 6.03
N GLY A 291 -8.57 -17.77 6.61
CA GLY A 291 -9.09 -18.74 7.59
C GLY A 291 -9.24 -20.18 7.07
N THR A 292 -9.11 -20.39 5.78
CA THR A 292 -9.04 -21.71 5.15
C THR A 292 -7.64 -22.33 5.16
N LEU A 293 -6.58 -21.53 5.37
CA LEU A 293 -5.19 -22.03 5.33
C LEU A 293 -4.59 -22.35 6.70
N THR A 294 -5.24 -21.97 7.80
CA THR A 294 -4.71 -22.14 9.16
C THR A 294 -5.33 -23.28 9.96
N LYS A 295 -6.20 -24.11 9.37
CA LYS A 295 -6.73 -25.30 10.07
C LYS A 295 -5.74 -26.43 10.32
N GLU A 296 -4.51 -26.34 9.80
CA GLU A 296 -3.50 -27.40 9.99
C GLU A 296 -2.38 -27.11 11.01
N LYS A 297 -2.39 -25.95 11.71
CA LYS A 297 -1.38 -25.63 12.76
C LYS A 297 -1.97 -24.99 14.01
N GLY A 298 -3.13 -25.41 14.44
CA GLY A 298 -3.81 -24.82 15.62
C GLY A 298 -4.27 -25.86 16.63
N GLU A 299 -3.54 -26.97 16.80
CA GLU A 299 -3.70 -27.80 18.00
C GLU A 299 -2.64 -27.37 19.02
N GLU A 300 -2.99 -26.37 19.83
CA GLU A 300 -2.53 -26.16 21.21
C GLU A 300 -2.90 -24.73 21.66
N ARG A 301 -4.17 -24.54 21.95
CA ARG A 301 -4.68 -23.63 22.99
C ARG A 301 -6.18 -23.89 23.15
N LYS A 302 -6.49 -25.05 23.71
CA LYS A 302 -7.78 -25.23 24.40
C LYS A 302 -7.64 -24.60 25.77
N ASN A 303 -8.26 -23.47 25.96
CA ASN A 303 -8.89 -23.18 27.23
C ASN A 303 -10.34 -22.82 26.94
N ASN A 304 -11.19 -23.72 27.42
CA ASN A 304 -12.62 -23.63 27.45
C ASN A 304 -13.04 -22.36 28.20
N GLU A 305 -13.83 -21.52 27.55
CA GLU A 305 -14.89 -20.82 28.25
C GLU A 305 -16.14 -20.93 27.37
N GLU A 306 -16.97 -21.91 27.74
CA GLU A 306 -18.37 -21.99 27.34
C GLU A 306 -19.05 -20.73 27.87
N TYR A 307 -19.52 -19.87 26.97
CA TYR A 307 -20.48 -18.85 27.32
C TYR A 307 -21.83 -19.54 27.60
N GLN A 308 -22.07 -19.85 28.85
CA GLN A 308 -23.41 -20.10 29.35
C GLN A 308 -24.10 -18.76 29.59
N ASP A 309 -25.22 -18.61 28.92
CA ASP A 309 -26.15 -17.49 29.08
C ASP A 309 -26.80 -17.59 30.47
N THR A 310 -26.11 -17.11 31.50
CA THR A 310 -26.66 -16.93 32.82
C THR A 310 -26.92 -15.44 33.03
N LYS A 311 -28.20 -15.09 33.11
CA LYS A 311 -28.64 -13.82 33.70
C LYS A 311 -28.12 -13.75 35.13
N GLU A 312 -26.97 -13.14 35.34
CA GLU A 312 -26.55 -12.72 36.66
C GLU A 312 -26.92 -11.25 36.84
N GLU A 313 -27.78 -11.05 37.83
CA GLU A 313 -28.05 -9.75 38.43
C GLU A 313 -26.73 -9.23 39.00
N TYR A 314 -26.25 -8.11 38.44
CA TYR A 314 -25.10 -7.40 38.96
C TYR A 314 -25.47 -6.75 40.28
N PRO A 315 -24.70 -6.96 41.36
CA PRO A 315 -24.81 -6.12 42.55
C PRO A 315 -24.38 -4.70 42.22
N ASP A 316 -25.19 -3.74 42.64
CA ASP A 316 -24.84 -2.31 42.63
C ASP A 316 -23.70 -2.05 43.63
N ASP A 317 -22.48 -2.33 43.24
CA ASP A 317 -21.28 -1.76 43.86
C ASP A 317 -20.69 -0.75 42.90
N PHE A 318 -21.13 0.49 43.04
CA PHE A 318 -20.44 1.63 42.47
C PHE A 318 -19.06 1.78 43.13
N GLU A 319 -18.03 1.15 42.57
CA GLU A 319 -16.70 1.68 42.72
C GLU A 319 -16.65 3.01 41.97
N GLU A 320 -16.49 4.11 42.70
CA GLU A 320 -16.25 5.43 42.13
C GLU A 320 -15.06 5.34 41.17
N GLU A 321 -15.29 5.46 39.87
CA GLU A 321 -14.20 5.69 38.89
C GLU A 321 -13.32 6.83 39.41
N PRO A 322 -11.99 6.75 39.32
CA PRO A 322 -11.10 7.82 39.76
C PRO A 322 -11.50 9.09 38.95
N LYS A 323 -11.83 10.16 39.65
CA LYS A 323 -12.22 11.45 39.02
C LYS A 323 -11.16 11.83 38.05
N ARG A 324 -11.50 11.85 36.76
CA ARG A 324 -10.64 12.33 35.68
C ARG A 324 -10.24 13.78 35.96
N SER A 325 -9.02 14.15 35.63
CA SER A 325 -8.57 15.52 35.75
C SER A 325 -9.30 16.41 34.74
N LEU A 326 -9.49 17.67 35.05
CA LEU A 326 -10.10 18.64 34.11
C LEU A 326 -9.34 18.74 32.80
N GLU A 327 -8.02 18.56 32.83
CA GLU A 327 -7.15 18.53 31.67
C GLU A 327 -7.47 17.33 30.73
N GLU A 328 -7.65 16.15 31.32
CA GLU A 328 -8.04 14.93 30.57
C GLU A 328 -9.43 15.08 29.93
N GLU A 329 -10.39 15.70 30.64
CA GLU A 329 -11.73 15.96 30.10
C GLU A 329 -11.67 16.94 28.92
N ILE A 330 -10.85 18.00 28.99
CA ILE A 330 -10.64 18.94 27.90
C ILE A 330 -9.94 18.28 26.72
N ALA A 331 -8.91 17.46 26.97
CA ALA A 331 -8.17 16.74 25.93
C ALA A 331 -9.07 15.76 25.14
N ASP A 332 -9.99 15.09 25.83
CA ASP A 332 -10.95 14.17 25.22
C ASP A 332 -12.01 14.87 24.36
N MET A 333 -12.29 16.15 24.62
CA MET A 333 -13.23 16.95 23.80
C MET A 333 -12.62 17.51 22.53
N ILE A 334 -11.29 17.56 22.47
CA ILE A 334 -10.55 18.05 21.31
C ILE A 334 -10.21 16.86 20.41
N ASP A 335 -10.71 16.88 19.19
CA ASP A 335 -10.46 15.87 18.17
C ASP A 335 -9.50 16.41 17.10
N ILE A 336 -9.26 15.61 16.07
CA ILE A 336 -8.55 16.03 14.86
C ILE A 336 -9.26 17.15 14.11
N ILE A 337 -10.57 17.28 14.31
CA ILE A 337 -11.38 18.39 13.77
C ILE A 337 -11.16 19.62 14.64
N PRO A 338 -10.72 20.74 14.05
CA PRO A 338 -10.51 21.95 14.79
C PRO A 338 -11.77 22.42 15.53
N ILE A 339 -11.65 22.67 16.82
CA ILE A 339 -12.73 23.12 17.69
C ILE A 339 -12.35 24.46 18.31
N SER A 340 -13.27 25.41 18.37
CA SER A 340 -13.05 26.71 19.00
C SER A 340 -13.22 26.63 20.52
N THR A 341 -12.63 27.60 21.24
CA THR A 341 -12.83 27.75 22.69
C THR A 341 -14.29 27.83 23.08
N SER A 342 -15.11 28.53 22.28
CA SER A 342 -16.56 28.65 22.53
C SER A 342 -17.26 27.27 22.43
N GLN A 343 -16.90 26.46 21.48
CA GLN A 343 -17.46 25.12 21.32
C GLN A 343 -16.97 24.16 22.42
N ILE A 344 -15.73 24.32 22.90
CA ILE A 344 -15.23 23.54 24.05
C ILE A 344 -16.01 23.92 25.31
N MET A 345 -16.22 25.21 25.54
CA MET A 345 -17.04 25.69 26.67
C MET A 345 -18.46 25.13 26.62
N GLU A 346 -19.11 25.13 25.44
CA GLU A 346 -20.44 24.57 25.25
C GLU A 346 -20.49 23.07 25.60
N LYS A 347 -19.51 22.29 25.16
CA LYS A 347 -19.40 20.86 25.49
C LYS A 347 -19.15 20.60 26.97
N LEU A 348 -18.35 21.45 27.64
CA LEU A 348 -18.14 21.37 29.09
C LEU A 348 -19.42 21.66 29.85
N HIS A 349 -20.16 22.69 29.46
CA HIS A 349 -21.48 22.97 30.03
C HIS A 349 -22.50 21.83 29.86
N GLN A 350 -22.48 21.16 28.70
CA GLN A 350 -23.36 19.99 28.46
C GLN A 350 -23.01 18.81 29.38
N LYS A 351 -21.76 18.72 29.86
CA LYS A 351 -21.30 17.73 30.85
C LYS A 351 -21.41 18.24 32.31
N GLU A 352 -22.09 19.37 32.54
CA GLU A 352 -22.23 19.99 33.87
C GLU A 352 -20.88 20.41 34.51
N ILE A 353 -19.83 20.63 33.68
CA ILE A 353 -18.53 21.09 34.13
C ILE A 353 -18.49 22.60 33.95
N ASP A 354 -18.56 23.34 35.06
CA ASP A 354 -18.51 24.81 35.05
C ASP A 354 -17.10 25.32 35.30
N ILE A 355 -16.52 25.94 34.26
CA ILE A 355 -15.16 26.51 34.34
C ILE A 355 -15.13 27.93 33.77
N SER A 356 -14.21 28.75 34.28
CA SER A 356 -13.99 30.08 33.72
C SER A 356 -13.15 30.06 32.44
N ILE A 357 -13.34 31.05 31.55
CA ILE A 357 -12.53 31.17 30.32
C ILE A 357 -11.02 31.20 30.62
N PRO A 358 -10.51 31.93 31.63
CA PRO A 358 -9.09 31.87 31.97
C PRO A 358 -8.60 30.47 32.32
N MET A 359 -9.41 29.68 33.02
CA MET A 359 -9.07 28.34 33.42
C MET A 359 -9.06 27.38 32.21
N LEU A 360 -10.01 27.53 31.29
CA LEU A 360 -9.98 26.79 30.01
C LEU A 360 -8.71 27.12 29.22
N MET A 361 -8.40 28.42 29.08
CA MET A 361 -7.21 28.90 28.34
C MET A 361 -5.91 28.34 28.95
N SER A 362 -5.82 28.31 30.29
CA SER A 362 -4.65 27.71 30.97
C SER A 362 -4.46 26.26 30.64
N ASN A 363 -5.52 25.43 30.68
CA ASN A 363 -5.46 24.02 30.33
C ASN A 363 -5.12 23.81 28.84
N LEU A 364 -5.70 24.61 27.93
CA LEU A 364 -5.39 24.54 26.50
C LEU A 364 -3.92 24.91 26.19
N MET A 365 -3.37 25.89 26.91
CA MET A 365 -1.95 26.24 26.82
C MET A 365 -1.06 25.09 27.30
N GLU A 366 -1.42 24.45 28.42
CA GLU A 366 -0.67 23.32 28.96
C GLU A 366 -0.67 22.11 28.02
N LEU A 367 -1.83 21.72 27.49
CA LEU A 367 -1.96 20.67 26.48
C LEU A 367 -1.18 20.99 25.20
N THR A 368 -1.16 22.27 24.78
CA THR A 368 -0.36 22.72 23.63
C THR A 368 1.13 22.61 23.93
N PHE A 369 1.56 22.98 25.14
CA PHE A 369 2.96 22.88 25.57
C PHE A 369 3.43 21.43 25.71
N LYS A 370 2.57 20.53 26.21
CA LYS A 370 2.81 19.08 26.23
C LYS A 370 2.84 18.48 24.82
N GLY A 371 2.40 19.23 23.83
CA GLY A 371 2.38 18.80 22.43
C GLY A 371 1.25 17.84 22.08
N GLU A 372 0.21 17.73 22.92
CA GLU A 372 -0.96 16.88 22.70
C GLU A 372 -1.95 17.51 21.73
N ILE A 373 -2.05 18.86 21.75
CA ILE A 373 -2.89 19.61 20.83
C ILE A 373 -2.08 20.67 20.09
N ILE A 374 -2.64 21.16 18.98
CA ILE A 374 -2.10 22.27 18.20
C ILE A 374 -3.14 23.38 18.18
N GLN A 375 -2.68 24.60 18.40
CA GLN A 375 -3.46 25.81 18.20
C GLN A 375 -3.25 26.35 16.79
N ASP A 376 -4.34 26.61 16.08
CA ASP A 376 -4.36 27.24 14.77
C ASP A 376 -5.36 28.44 14.80
N GLY A 377 -4.83 29.61 15.05
CA GLY A 377 -5.63 30.79 15.30
C GLY A 377 -6.50 30.66 16.56
N VAL A 378 -7.82 30.67 16.39
CA VAL A 378 -8.81 30.51 17.48
C VAL A 378 -9.27 29.05 17.68
N TYR A 379 -8.73 28.15 16.92
CA TYR A 379 -9.12 26.74 16.92
C TYR A 379 -8.02 25.86 17.53
N TYR A 380 -8.43 24.75 18.14
CA TYR A 380 -7.58 23.72 18.73
C TYR A 380 -7.90 22.37 18.12
N ARG A 381 -6.91 21.54 17.90
CA ARG A 381 -7.06 20.14 17.43
C ARG A 381 -6.00 19.24 18.01
N LYS A 382 -6.27 17.93 18.10
CA LYS A 382 -5.25 16.96 18.50
C LYS A 382 -4.02 17.04 17.59
N ARG A 383 -2.86 16.92 18.21
CA ARG A 383 -1.60 16.79 17.46
C ARG A 383 -1.49 15.36 16.97
N PHE A 384 -1.18 15.20 15.70
CA PHE A 384 -0.75 13.92 15.15
C PHE A 384 0.68 13.67 15.61
N LEU A 385 0.89 12.60 16.39
CA LEU A 385 2.21 12.08 16.72
C LEU A 385 2.81 11.32 15.53
#